data_8cb4857029bcb6d1dae5b9ebdb6530b3
#
_entry.id   8cb4857029bcb6d1dae5b9ebdb6530b3
#
_cell.length_a   1.000
_cell.length_b   1.000
_cell.length_c   1.000
_cell.angle_alpha   90.00
_cell.angle_beta   90.00
_cell.angle_gamma   90.00
#
_symmetry.space_group_name_H-M   'P 1'
#
loop_
_entity.id
_entity.type
_entity.pdbx_description
1 polymer ?
#
loop_
_entity_poly.entity_id
_entity_poly.type
_entity_poly.pdbx_seq_one_letter_code
_entity_poly.pdbx_strand_id
1 'polypeptide(L)'
;SEMCIRDSYNRGNNKLARRKPLKFEEIKRQGEEYFREKLAKSKLFVEQAAFMCDKEEYVMSSFNLHQACENLFNAILLTFTLKNAKEHNLSELFRASRGYAPELFRVFPVGNEEEERLFTILVRSYIEARYNPEFKVNREDIEDLMVKVEKFGEVTRQACERRIKEYEELSKTEKKRK
;
A
#
# COMPACT_ATOMS: atom_id res chain seq x y z
N SER A 1 13.87 5.87 -12.49
CA SER A 1 14.86 6.26 -11.74
C SER A 1 14.86 7.68 -11.20
N GLU A 2 15.98 8.34 -10.95
CA GLU A 2 16.08 9.68 -10.33
C GLU A 2 15.21 10.75 -11.03
N MET A 3 15.08 10.67 -12.35
CA MET A 3 14.33 11.62 -13.17
C MET A 3 12.81 11.54 -12.93
N CYS A 4 12.26 10.35 -12.69
CA CYS A 4 10.81 10.19 -12.47
C CYS A 4 10.30 10.82 -11.18
N ILE A 5 11.10 10.84 -10.11
CA ILE A 5 10.69 11.44 -8.82
C ILE A 5 10.73 12.97 -8.92
N ARG A 6 11.73 13.53 -9.60
CA ARG A 6 11.85 14.99 -9.80
C ARG A 6 10.82 15.52 -10.79
N ASP A 7 10.55 14.81 -11.90
CA ASP A 7 9.58 15.23 -12.93
C ASP A 7 8.13 15.14 -12.48
N SER A 8 7.78 14.17 -11.63
CA SER A 8 6.43 14.05 -11.13
C SER A 8 6.04 15.18 -10.15
N TYR A 9 7.02 15.85 -9.54
CA TYR A 9 6.81 17.02 -8.68
C TYR A 9 6.63 18.33 -9.48
N ASN A 10 7.12 18.37 -10.75
CA ASN A 10 7.12 19.58 -11.58
C ASN A 10 5.91 19.73 -12.52
N ARG A 11 4.99 18.75 -12.62
CA ARG A 11 3.83 18.79 -13.53
C ARG A 11 2.57 19.41 -12.95
N GLY A 12 2.68 20.33 -12.03
CA GLY A 12 1.57 21.17 -11.58
C GLY A 12 1.61 22.52 -12.33
N ASN A 13 0.72 22.74 -13.29
CA ASN A 13 0.51 24.02 -13.97
C ASN A 13 0.10 25.09 -12.93
N ASN A 14 1.06 25.80 -12.38
CA ASN A 14 0.85 27.12 -11.79
C ASN A 14 2.14 27.93 -11.90
N LYS A 15 2.04 29.12 -12.46
CA LYS A 15 3.08 30.15 -12.60
C LYS A 15 3.55 30.75 -11.25
N LEU A 16 3.52 29.96 -10.19
CA LEU A 16 4.06 30.33 -8.87
C LEU A 16 5.46 29.69 -8.75
N ALA A 17 6.41 30.50 -8.34
CA ALA A 17 7.84 30.25 -8.17
C ALA A 17 8.26 28.78 -8.28
N ARG A 18 9.17 28.46 -9.24
CA ARG A 18 9.77 27.13 -9.42
C ARG A 18 10.20 26.60 -8.07
N ARG A 19 9.43 25.65 -7.51
CA ARG A 19 9.80 24.96 -6.27
C ARG A 19 11.17 24.31 -6.49
N LYS A 20 12.10 24.60 -5.62
CA LYS A 20 13.40 23.91 -5.64
C LYS A 20 13.16 22.40 -5.50
N PRO A 21 13.82 21.54 -6.29
CA PRO A 21 13.72 20.10 -6.13
C PRO A 21 14.10 19.70 -4.69
N LEU A 22 13.35 18.79 -4.08
CA LEU A 22 13.64 18.27 -2.75
C LEU A 22 15.01 17.58 -2.76
N LYS A 23 15.77 17.75 -1.69
CA LYS A 23 16.99 16.98 -1.44
C LYS A 23 16.65 15.54 -1.09
N PHE A 24 17.51 14.59 -1.41
CA PHE A 24 17.29 13.18 -1.08
C PHE A 24 17.14 12.91 0.42
N GLU A 25 17.77 13.70 1.27
CA GLU A 25 17.59 13.64 2.73
C GLU A 25 16.14 13.94 3.14
N GLU A 26 15.52 14.94 2.53
CA GLU A 26 14.11 15.29 2.77
C GLU A 26 13.16 14.26 2.18
N ILE A 27 13.47 13.74 0.98
CA ILE A 27 12.71 12.65 0.35
C ILE A 27 12.72 11.40 1.24
N LYS A 28 13.90 11.04 1.78
CA LYS A 28 14.05 9.93 2.73
C LYS A 28 13.18 10.15 3.96
N ARG A 29 13.27 11.31 4.59
CA ARG A 29 12.51 11.64 5.79
C ARG A 29 11.00 11.51 5.58
N GLN A 30 10.49 12.09 4.50
CA GLN A 30 9.06 12.01 4.16
C GLN A 30 8.64 10.56 3.83
N GLY A 31 9.45 9.82 3.09
CA GLY A 31 9.19 8.42 2.77
C GLY A 31 9.11 7.54 4.02
N GLU A 32 10.04 7.73 4.96
CA GLU A 32 10.02 7.02 6.25
C GLU A 32 8.78 7.35 7.09
N GLU A 33 8.38 8.61 7.14
CA GLU A 33 7.22 9.06 7.90
C GLU A 33 5.93 8.44 7.35
N TYR A 34 5.70 8.52 6.03
CA TYR A 34 4.58 7.88 5.36
C TYR A 34 4.55 6.36 5.55
N PHE A 35 5.68 5.72 5.38
CA PHE A 35 5.82 4.28 5.56
C PHE A 35 5.42 3.84 6.97
N ARG A 36 5.96 4.49 8.00
CA ARG A 36 5.64 4.18 9.41
C ARG A 36 4.16 4.39 9.70
N GLU A 37 3.59 5.51 9.26
CA GLU A 37 2.18 5.82 9.47
C GLU A 37 1.27 4.77 8.84
N LYS A 38 1.49 4.46 7.57
CA LYS A 38 0.64 3.52 6.82
C LYS A 38 0.79 2.09 7.31
N LEU A 39 2.00 1.67 7.65
CA LEU A 39 2.23 0.35 8.23
C LEU A 39 1.55 0.19 9.60
N ALA A 40 1.63 1.20 10.46
CA ALA A 40 0.95 1.19 11.75
C ALA A 40 -0.58 1.11 11.59
N LYS A 41 -1.17 1.90 10.70
CA LYS A 41 -2.61 1.84 10.39
C LYS A 41 -3.03 0.47 9.86
N SER A 42 -2.25 -0.11 8.96
CA SER A 42 -2.52 -1.45 8.44
C SER A 42 -2.58 -2.50 9.54
N LYS A 43 -1.63 -2.48 10.48
CA LYS A 43 -1.63 -3.41 11.63
C LYS A 43 -2.88 -3.29 12.49
N LEU A 44 -3.31 -2.06 12.78
CA LEU A 44 -4.54 -1.83 13.55
C LEU A 44 -5.78 -2.39 12.82
N PHE A 45 -5.86 -2.24 11.50
CA PHE A 45 -6.96 -2.82 10.74
C PHE A 45 -6.92 -4.36 10.72
N VAL A 46 -5.73 -4.97 10.70
CA VAL A 46 -5.61 -6.44 10.83
C VAL A 46 -6.08 -6.91 12.20
N GLU A 47 -5.72 -6.21 13.28
CA GLU A 47 -6.19 -6.50 14.64
C GLU A 47 -7.72 -6.38 14.75
N GLN A 48 -8.31 -5.34 14.14
CA GLN A 48 -9.76 -5.19 14.07
C GLN A 48 -10.42 -6.30 13.26
N ALA A 49 -9.80 -6.72 12.16
CA ALA A 49 -10.29 -7.83 11.35
C ALA A 49 -10.30 -9.14 12.14
N ALA A 50 -9.25 -9.43 12.89
CA ALA A 50 -9.19 -10.61 13.77
C ALA A 50 -10.29 -10.57 14.85
N PHE A 51 -10.47 -9.43 15.51
CA PHE A 51 -11.52 -9.23 16.49
C PHE A 51 -12.93 -9.47 15.89
N MET A 52 -13.20 -8.94 14.69
CA MET A 52 -14.47 -9.15 14.00
C MET A 52 -14.67 -10.63 13.59
N CYS A 53 -13.59 -11.31 13.16
CA CYS A 53 -13.62 -12.73 12.87
C CYS A 53 -13.99 -13.58 14.10
N ASP A 54 -13.43 -13.25 15.26
CA ASP A 54 -13.76 -13.91 16.54
C ASP A 54 -15.23 -13.69 16.97
N LYS A 55 -15.82 -12.58 16.53
CA LYS A 55 -17.25 -12.29 16.72
C LYS A 55 -18.16 -12.87 15.64
N GLU A 56 -17.60 -13.65 14.72
CA GLU A 56 -18.32 -14.20 13.55
C GLU A 56 -18.87 -13.14 12.59
N GLU A 57 -18.34 -11.91 12.67
CA GLU A 57 -18.67 -10.78 11.81
C GLU A 57 -17.75 -10.74 10.58
N TYR A 58 -17.83 -11.78 9.75
CA TYR A 58 -16.87 -12.00 8.65
C TYR A 58 -16.91 -10.93 7.58
N VAL A 59 -18.08 -10.37 7.30
CA VAL A 59 -18.22 -9.25 6.34
C VAL A 59 -17.47 -8.02 6.83
N MET A 60 -17.60 -7.67 8.12
CA MET A 60 -16.85 -6.55 8.70
C MET A 60 -15.37 -6.87 8.84
N SER A 61 -15.00 -8.12 9.08
CA SER A 61 -13.63 -8.59 9.04
C SER A 61 -13.00 -8.33 7.65
N SER A 62 -13.71 -8.71 6.58
CA SER A 62 -13.25 -8.50 5.20
C SER A 62 -13.08 -7.01 4.86
N PHE A 63 -13.97 -6.14 5.35
CA PHE A 63 -13.84 -4.69 5.20
C PHE A 63 -12.56 -4.16 5.88
N ASN A 64 -12.28 -4.60 7.11
CA ASN A 64 -11.05 -4.21 7.80
C ASN A 64 -9.80 -4.72 7.08
N LEU A 65 -9.82 -5.92 6.50
CA LEU A 65 -8.72 -6.44 5.69
C LEU A 65 -8.53 -5.62 4.40
N HIS A 66 -9.62 -5.17 3.76
CA HIS A 66 -9.55 -4.22 2.66
C HIS A 66 -8.80 -2.94 3.07
N GLN A 67 -9.18 -2.36 4.21
CA GLN A 67 -8.55 -1.14 4.73
C GLN A 67 -7.06 -1.35 5.05
N ALA A 68 -6.70 -2.52 5.58
CA ALA A 68 -5.31 -2.90 5.80
C ALA A 68 -4.53 -2.92 4.47
N CYS A 69 -5.07 -3.56 3.44
CA CYS A 69 -4.46 -3.63 2.10
C CYS A 69 -4.33 -2.25 1.46
N GLU A 70 -5.35 -1.39 1.55
CA GLU A 70 -5.31 -0.03 1.04
C GLU A 70 -4.14 0.75 1.66
N ASN A 71 -3.96 0.66 2.98
CA ASN A 71 -2.84 1.30 3.66
C ASN A 71 -1.48 0.72 3.24
N LEU A 72 -1.36 -0.58 3.00
CA LEU A 72 -0.12 -1.21 2.53
C LEU A 72 0.23 -0.77 1.10
N PHE A 73 -0.72 -0.71 0.19
CA PHE A 73 -0.49 -0.16 -1.14
C PHE A 73 -0.09 1.31 -1.09
N ASN A 74 -0.76 2.10 -0.25
CA ASN A 74 -0.40 3.51 -0.06
C ASN A 74 0.98 3.68 0.58
N ALA A 75 1.42 2.79 1.47
CA ALA A 75 2.78 2.79 1.99
C ALA A 75 3.81 2.66 0.86
N ILE A 76 3.60 1.74 -0.08
CA ILE A 76 4.47 1.56 -1.25
C ILE A 76 4.45 2.83 -2.11
N LEU A 77 3.28 3.29 -2.52
CA LEU A 77 3.14 4.44 -3.43
C LEU A 77 3.72 5.72 -2.84
N LEU A 78 3.45 6.02 -1.57
CA LEU A 78 3.99 7.18 -0.89
C LEU A 78 5.51 7.11 -0.70
N THR A 79 6.04 5.95 -0.35
CA THR A 79 7.49 5.76 -0.19
C THR A 79 8.23 5.94 -1.53
N PHE A 80 7.68 5.42 -2.61
CA PHE A 80 8.32 5.46 -3.93
C PHE A 80 8.05 6.74 -4.72
N THR A 81 6.92 7.41 -4.50
CA THR A 81 6.48 8.55 -5.32
C THR A 81 6.23 9.83 -4.54
N LEU A 82 6.15 9.78 -3.21
CA LEU A 82 5.70 10.86 -2.32
C LEU A 82 4.30 11.41 -2.66
N LYS A 83 3.51 10.66 -3.43
CA LYS A 83 2.14 11.04 -3.82
C LYS A 83 1.14 10.09 -3.21
N ASN A 84 0.12 10.66 -2.58
CA ASN A 84 -1.01 9.88 -2.11
C ASN A 84 -1.88 9.46 -3.30
N ALA A 85 -2.19 8.19 -3.38
CA ALA A 85 -3.22 7.73 -4.30
C ALA A 85 -4.60 8.16 -3.75
N LYS A 86 -5.41 8.79 -4.60
CA LYS A 86 -6.81 9.13 -4.28
C LYS A 86 -7.75 7.96 -4.62
N GLU A 87 -7.20 6.78 -4.74
CA GLU A 87 -7.86 5.57 -5.19
C GLU A 87 -8.13 4.65 -4.00
N HIS A 88 -9.32 4.05 -3.97
CA HIS A 88 -9.74 3.06 -2.98
C HIS A 88 -9.92 1.67 -3.58
N ASN A 89 -9.88 1.55 -4.90
CA ASN A 89 -9.98 0.27 -5.59
C ASN A 89 -8.64 -0.49 -5.50
N LEU A 90 -8.64 -1.62 -4.81
CA LEU A 90 -7.42 -2.40 -4.59
C LEU A 90 -6.80 -2.93 -5.90
N SER A 91 -7.60 -3.19 -6.92
CA SER A 91 -7.08 -3.64 -8.23
C SER A 91 -6.26 -2.54 -8.90
N GLU A 92 -6.70 -1.28 -8.82
CA GLU A 92 -5.96 -0.13 -9.34
C GLU A 92 -4.72 0.16 -8.50
N LEU A 93 -4.83 0.08 -7.17
CA LEU A 93 -3.69 0.22 -6.26
C LEU A 93 -2.64 -0.87 -6.48
N PHE A 94 -3.06 -2.12 -6.68
CA PHE A 94 -2.16 -3.22 -7.04
C PHE A 94 -1.44 -2.94 -8.35
N ARG A 95 -2.18 -2.52 -9.39
CA ARG A 95 -1.61 -2.19 -10.70
C ARG A 95 -0.58 -1.05 -10.61
N ALA A 96 -0.86 -0.02 -9.82
CA ALA A 96 0.05 1.09 -9.59
C ALA A 96 1.30 0.70 -8.79
N SER A 97 1.18 -0.23 -7.84
CA SER A 97 2.23 -0.60 -6.89
C SER A 97 3.18 -1.67 -7.40
N ARG A 98 2.71 -2.60 -8.24
CA ARG A 98 3.48 -3.78 -8.68
C ARG A 98 4.76 -3.45 -9.46
N GLY A 99 4.82 -2.28 -10.10
CA GLY A 99 6.02 -1.81 -10.78
C GLY A 99 7.14 -1.41 -9.82
N TYR A 100 6.80 -1.00 -8.59
CA TYR A 100 7.75 -0.64 -7.54
C TYR A 100 8.12 -1.82 -6.65
N ALA A 101 7.19 -2.75 -6.46
CA ALA A 101 7.33 -3.94 -5.62
C ALA A 101 6.85 -5.19 -6.38
N PRO A 102 7.68 -5.75 -7.30
CA PRO A 102 7.32 -6.95 -8.07
C PRO A 102 6.99 -8.17 -7.19
N GLU A 103 7.50 -8.20 -5.97
CA GLU A 103 7.22 -9.23 -4.96
C GLU A 103 5.73 -9.36 -4.63
N LEU A 104 4.91 -8.34 -4.93
CA LEU A 104 3.45 -8.38 -4.78
C LEU A 104 2.78 -9.51 -5.56
N PHE A 105 3.36 -9.94 -6.69
CA PHE A 105 2.86 -11.11 -7.43
C PHE A 105 2.94 -12.43 -6.66
N ARG A 106 3.76 -12.51 -5.60
CA ARG A 106 3.80 -13.65 -4.68
C ARG A 106 2.67 -13.62 -3.66
N VAL A 107 2.12 -12.44 -3.38
CA VAL A 107 0.99 -12.27 -2.46
C VAL A 107 -0.33 -12.41 -3.20
N PHE A 108 -0.40 -11.80 -4.37
CA PHE A 108 -1.59 -11.78 -5.23
C PHE A 108 -1.23 -12.36 -6.61
N PRO A 109 -1.09 -13.70 -6.71
CA PRO A 109 -0.79 -14.35 -7.98
C PRO A 109 -1.88 -14.12 -9.01
N VAL A 110 -1.48 -13.92 -10.25
CA VAL A 110 -2.37 -13.80 -11.40
C VAL A 110 -2.45 -15.15 -12.12
N GLY A 111 -3.63 -15.51 -12.60
CA GLY A 111 -3.88 -16.76 -13.31
C GLY A 111 -4.12 -17.98 -12.40
N ASN A 112 -4.44 -17.73 -11.13
CA ASN A 112 -4.91 -18.73 -10.18
C ASN A 112 -6.32 -18.35 -9.72
N GLU A 113 -7.33 -19.13 -10.08
CA GLU A 113 -8.74 -18.82 -9.84
C GLU A 113 -9.08 -18.61 -8.36
N GLU A 114 -8.53 -19.42 -7.47
CA GLU A 114 -8.77 -19.29 -6.03
C GLU A 114 -8.13 -18.03 -5.44
N GLU A 115 -6.91 -17.72 -5.85
CA GLU A 115 -6.23 -16.50 -5.44
C GLU A 115 -6.93 -15.24 -5.94
N GLU A 116 -7.42 -15.28 -7.17
CA GLU A 116 -8.20 -14.18 -7.75
C GLU A 116 -9.57 -14.04 -7.08
N ARG A 117 -10.21 -15.15 -6.68
CA ARG A 117 -11.44 -15.14 -5.90
C ARG A 117 -11.25 -14.46 -4.54
N LEU A 118 -10.20 -14.84 -3.81
CA LEU A 118 -9.86 -14.23 -2.51
C LEU A 118 -9.57 -12.73 -2.65
N PHE A 119 -8.79 -12.34 -3.65
CA PHE A 119 -8.53 -10.92 -3.93
C PHE A 119 -9.80 -10.16 -4.29
N THR A 120 -10.71 -10.78 -5.05
CA THR A 120 -12.03 -10.21 -5.39
C THR A 120 -12.87 -9.94 -4.16
N ILE A 121 -12.84 -10.81 -3.14
CA ILE A 121 -13.51 -10.57 -1.85
C ILE A 121 -12.99 -9.27 -1.22
N LEU A 122 -11.68 -9.08 -1.16
CA LEU A 122 -11.09 -7.84 -0.64
C LEU A 122 -11.53 -6.61 -1.44
N VAL A 123 -11.47 -6.67 -2.76
CA VAL A 123 -11.88 -5.55 -3.64
C VAL A 123 -13.35 -5.17 -3.41
N ARG A 124 -14.24 -6.16 -3.37
CA ARG A 124 -15.67 -5.95 -3.18
C ARG A 124 -16.04 -5.46 -1.79
N SER A 125 -15.30 -5.86 -0.77
CA SER A 125 -15.61 -5.58 0.64
C SER A 125 -15.74 -4.08 0.93
N TYR A 126 -15.06 -3.21 0.21
CA TYR A 126 -15.14 -1.77 0.42
C TYR A 126 -16.57 -1.20 0.25
N ILE A 127 -17.29 -1.67 -0.74
CA ILE A 127 -18.66 -1.22 -1.02
C ILE A 127 -19.69 -2.20 -0.44
N GLU A 128 -19.53 -3.48 -0.72
CA GLU A 128 -20.51 -4.52 -0.43
C GLU A 128 -20.75 -4.69 1.08
N ALA A 129 -19.71 -4.62 1.90
CA ALA A 129 -19.85 -4.74 3.34
C ALA A 129 -20.72 -3.64 3.98
N ARG A 130 -20.81 -2.48 3.34
CA ARG A 130 -21.58 -1.34 3.86
C ARG A 130 -22.98 -1.23 3.30
N TYR A 131 -23.19 -1.68 2.07
CA TYR A 131 -24.42 -1.38 1.32
C TYR A 131 -25.18 -2.60 0.81
N ASN A 132 -24.58 -3.80 0.81
CA ASN A 132 -25.21 -5.00 0.29
C ASN A 132 -25.43 -6.04 1.40
N PRO A 133 -26.65 -6.19 1.92
CA PRO A 133 -26.96 -7.17 2.97
C PRO A 133 -26.82 -8.63 2.50
N GLU A 134 -26.81 -8.87 1.20
CA GLU A 134 -26.64 -10.21 0.62
C GLU A 134 -25.17 -10.60 0.43
N PHE A 135 -24.23 -9.65 0.64
CA PHE A 135 -22.81 -9.95 0.59
C PHE A 135 -22.41 -10.82 1.78
N LYS A 136 -21.86 -11.99 1.47
CA LYS A 136 -21.47 -12.96 2.48
C LYS A 136 -20.02 -13.38 2.28
N VAL A 137 -19.34 -13.56 3.40
CA VAL A 137 -17.97 -14.06 3.49
C VAL A 137 -17.97 -15.13 4.58
N ASN A 138 -17.26 -16.22 4.40
CA ASN A 138 -17.15 -17.27 5.40
C ASN A 138 -15.86 -17.14 6.24
N ARG A 139 -15.76 -17.90 7.32
CA ARG A 139 -14.60 -17.90 8.23
C ARG A 139 -13.32 -18.30 7.51
N GLU A 140 -13.37 -19.36 6.72
CA GLU A 140 -12.20 -19.91 6.01
C GLU A 140 -11.58 -18.86 5.07
N ASP A 141 -12.41 -18.17 4.29
CA ASP A 141 -11.96 -17.06 3.44
C ASP A 141 -11.26 -15.95 4.25
N ILE A 142 -11.79 -15.61 5.43
CA ILE A 142 -11.16 -14.59 6.29
C ILE A 142 -9.83 -15.07 6.84
N GLU A 143 -9.73 -16.30 7.29
CA GLU A 143 -8.48 -16.88 7.81
C GLU A 143 -7.39 -16.91 6.74
N ASP A 144 -7.72 -17.32 5.52
CA ASP A 144 -6.82 -17.31 4.38
C ASP A 144 -6.39 -15.88 3.99
N LEU A 145 -7.34 -14.95 4.00
CA LEU A 145 -7.07 -13.54 3.73
C LEU A 145 -6.19 -12.89 4.81
N MET A 146 -6.36 -13.22 6.08
CA MET A 146 -5.50 -12.72 7.16
C MET A 146 -4.04 -13.14 6.95
N VAL A 147 -3.80 -14.42 6.65
CA VAL A 147 -2.44 -14.92 6.32
C VAL A 147 -1.85 -14.16 5.13
N LYS A 148 -2.66 -13.95 4.10
CA LYS A 148 -2.26 -13.22 2.89
C LYS A 148 -1.92 -11.75 3.18
N VAL A 149 -2.71 -11.07 3.98
CA VAL A 149 -2.50 -9.66 4.35
C VAL A 149 -1.26 -9.50 5.25
N GLU A 150 -0.99 -10.45 6.15
CA GLU A 150 0.26 -10.48 6.92
C GLU A 150 1.48 -10.59 6.00
N LYS A 151 1.45 -11.51 5.04
CA LYS A 151 2.49 -11.64 4.02
C LYS A 151 2.64 -10.37 3.19
N PHE A 152 1.55 -9.72 2.85
CA PHE A 152 1.56 -8.42 2.18
C PHE A 152 2.24 -7.34 3.03
N GLY A 153 1.96 -7.30 4.33
CA GLY A 153 2.65 -6.39 5.26
C GLY A 153 4.16 -6.59 5.28
N GLU A 154 4.63 -7.83 5.27
CA GLU A 154 6.06 -8.14 5.22
C GLU A 154 6.71 -7.74 3.89
N VAL A 155 6.07 -8.04 2.77
CA VAL A 155 6.54 -7.61 1.43
C VAL A 155 6.60 -6.09 1.34
N THR A 156 5.59 -5.39 1.84
CA THR A 156 5.54 -3.93 1.87
C THR A 156 6.69 -3.37 2.71
N ARG A 157 6.93 -3.92 3.90
CA ARG A 157 8.02 -3.51 4.77
C ARG A 157 9.36 -3.63 4.05
N GLN A 158 9.65 -4.77 3.46
CA GLN A 158 10.90 -5.03 2.74
C GLN A 158 11.09 -4.08 1.56
N ALA A 159 10.07 -3.86 0.74
CA ALA A 159 10.13 -2.97 -0.41
C ALA A 159 10.37 -1.51 0.02
N CYS A 160 9.66 -1.03 1.02
CA CYS A 160 9.79 0.34 1.51
C CYS A 160 11.16 0.59 2.18
N GLU A 161 11.63 -0.34 3.03
CA GLU A 161 12.95 -0.25 3.67
C GLU A 161 14.08 -0.24 2.64
N ARG A 162 13.99 -1.07 1.59
CA ARG A 162 14.93 -1.06 0.48
C ARG A 162 14.98 0.31 -0.21
N ARG A 163 13.83 0.90 -0.49
CA ARG A 163 13.76 2.21 -1.15
C ARG A 163 14.29 3.33 -0.27
N ILE A 164 13.98 3.32 1.01
CA ILE A 164 14.48 4.28 1.99
C ILE A 164 16.01 4.23 2.07
N LYS A 165 16.59 3.04 2.05
CA LYS A 165 18.05 2.84 2.01
C LYS A 165 18.67 3.40 0.73
N GLU A 166 18.02 3.24 -0.41
CA GLU A 166 18.46 3.87 -1.68
C GLU A 166 18.46 5.40 -1.56
N TYR A 167 17.45 6.00 -0.97
CA TYR A 167 17.43 7.45 -0.71
C TYR A 167 18.58 7.91 0.18
N GLU A 168 18.94 7.11 1.18
CA GLU A 168 20.06 7.39 2.06
C GLU A 168 21.38 7.44 1.28
N GLU A 169 21.64 6.46 0.41
CA GLU A 169 22.84 6.44 -0.43
C GLU A 169 22.87 7.61 -1.42
N LEU A 170 21.75 7.95 -2.04
CA LEU A 170 21.62 9.11 -2.92
C LEU A 170 21.87 10.43 -2.18
N SER A 171 21.41 10.55 -0.93
CA SER A 171 21.69 11.71 -0.07
C SER A 171 23.19 11.88 0.21
N LYS A 172 23.92 10.80 0.48
CA LYS A 172 25.38 10.82 0.70
C LYS A 172 26.11 11.28 -0.56
N THR A 173 25.71 10.82 -1.73
CA THR A 173 26.28 11.22 -3.01
C THR A 173 26.02 12.71 -3.31
N GLU A 174 24.83 13.21 -3.02
CA GLU A 174 24.45 14.61 -3.21
C GLU A 174 25.28 15.55 -2.32
N LYS A 175 25.61 15.13 -1.07
CA LYS A 175 26.48 15.88 -0.14
C LYS A 175 27.94 15.95 -0.60
N LYS A 176 28.46 14.91 -1.27
CA LYS A 176 29.85 14.87 -1.76
C LYS A 176 30.09 15.73 -3.01
N ARG A 177 29.03 16.10 -3.74
CA ARG A 177 29.12 16.94 -4.95
C ARG A 177 29.12 18.46 -4.66
N LYS A 178 29.06 18.83 -3.39
CA LYS A 178 29.18 20.22 -2.90
C LYS A 178 30.56 20.49 -2.32
#